data_30d02a5be6dd81b57e53e6db02f77c2e
#
_entry.id   30d02a5be6dd81b57e53e6db02f77c2e
#
_cell.length_a   1.000
_cell.length_b   1.000
_cell.length_c   1.000
_cell.angle_alpha   90.00
_cell.angle_beta   90.00
_cell.angle_gamma   90.00
#
_symmetry.space_group_name_H-M   'P 1'
#
loop_
_entity.id
_entity.type
_entity.pdbx_description
1 polymer ?
#
loop_
_entity_poly.entity_id
_entity_poly.type
_entity_poly.pdbx_seq_one_letter_code
_entity_poly.pdbx_strand_id
1 'polypeptide(L)'
;TERQNRLLVAEDWRKIYQAFQQADFKSYDFETLRRTMVAYLKENYPDDFNDFVESSEYVALIDLIAYIAQALSFRVDLNARENFLETAERRNSVLRLARLINYNAKRNQPATGLLKIDSISTTQDVTDSSGANLANQNIIWNDSANSNYREQFIAVLNAANQSGQLFGKPRESGTIGNISTEIYTLSSNQVDLPMFEFAQPIGGVSRRFEIVPATIQNSESIYEADPINGTGLTYAYRTDGSGDSSNNTGFFFLFKQGIMSNVDFTVDTATTNFIQSIDANNVNETDLWLYKMDQFGQIAEKWTKVPSLSGNNAIYNSLSKSERNIYNVITKNNDAVDLVFGDGNFSNLPLGTFKLYYRTSDNAKYAIQPADISGVNLSVPYTDANGSQQSLTLTLSLKSSVYNSSATETNESIKEKAAQVYYAQNRMITAEDYQVVPLSASQEIIKTRAINRSASGISRAKEILDPTGAYSNVSVFADDGILYREESTEQFTFTFNNKNEISSVIN
;
A
#
# COMPACT_ATOMS: atom_id res chain seq x y z
N THR A 1 44.82 15.37 -30.01
CA THR A 1 43.94 14.18 -30.23
C THR A 1 43.98 13.18 -29.07
N GLU A 2 45.16 12.93 -28.46
CA GLU A 2 45.24 12.02 -27.28
C GLU A 2 44.60 12.60 -26.00
N ARG A 3 44.60 13.93 -25.79
CA ARG A 3 43.90 14.56 -24.66
C ARG A 3 42.38 14.51 -24.75
N GLN A 4 41.81 14.51 -25.96
CA GLN A 4 40.36 14.45 -26.16
C GLN A 4 39.83 13.02 -25.97
N ASN A 5 40.62 11.99 -26.32
CA ASN A 5 40.21 10.60 -26.13
C ASN A 5 40.21 10.16 -24.63
N ARG A 6 41.01 10.80 -23.77
CA ARG A 6 41.00 10.52 -22.31
C ARG A 6 39.78 11.05 -21.60
N LEU A 7 39.12 12.07 -22.10
CA LEU A 7 37.92 12.67 -21.50
C LEU A 7 36.62 11.86 -21.78
N LEU A 8 36.69 10.90 -22.71
CA LEU A 8 35.54 10.08 -23.14
C LEU A 8 35.56 8.61 -22.65
N VAL A 9 36.58 8.23 -21.89
CA VAL A 9 36.71 6.85 -21.37
C VAL A 9 35.95 6.72 -20.06
N ALA A 10 35.07 5.75 -19.95
CA ALA A 10 34.21 5.50 -18.78
C ALA A 10 34.98 5.38 -17.45
N GLU A 11 36.28 4.99 -17.48
CA GLU A 11 37.12 4.93 -16.29
C GLU A 11 37.45 6.30 -15.68
N ASP A 12 37.52 7.37 -16.48
CA ASP A 12 37.80 8.71 -15.96
C ASP A 12 36.61 9.28 -15.18
N TRP A 13 35.40 8.94 -15.57
CA TRP A 13 34.20 9.32 -14.83
C TRP A 13 34.11 8.63 -13.46
N ARG A 14 34.55 7.37 -13.34
CA ARG A 14 34.65 6.68 -12.05
C ARG A 14 35.65 7.35 -11.10
N LYS A 15 36.79 7.79 -11.62
CA LYS A 15 37.79 8.52 -10.81
C LYS A 15 37.29 9.89 -10.36
N ILE A 16 36.58 10.61 -11.23
CA ILE A 16 35.93 11.86 -10.88
C ILE A 16 34.88 11.62 -9.80
N TYR A 17 34.06 10.57 -9.96
CA TYR A 17 33.04 10.20 -9.01
C TYR A 17 33.64 9.77 -7.65
N GLN A 18 34.72 9.01 -7.64
CA GLN A 18 35.44 8.61 -6.43
C GLN A 18 36.09 9.85 -5.74
N ALA A 19 36.61 10.78 -6.51
CA ALA A 19 37.15 12.03 -5.97
C ALA A 19 36.04 12.88 -5.31
N PHE A 20 34.83 12.89 -5.88
CA PHE A 20 33.68 13.58 -5.26
C PHE A 20 33.17 12.86 -4.00
N GLN A 21 33.23 11.52 -3.96
CA GLN A 21 32.89 10.77 -2.72
C GLN A 21 33.92 10.98 -1.61
N GLN A 22 35.16 11.26 -1.97
CA GLN A 22 36.27 11.48 -1.04
C GLN A 22 36.55 12.97 -0.78
N ALA A 23 35.73 13.87 -1.31
CA ALA A 23 35.85 15.29 -1.03
C ALA A 23 35.76 15.54 0.48
N ASP A 24 36.88 15.70 1.12
CA ASP A 24 37.00 15.97 2.55
C ASP A 24 36.65 17.42 2.83
N PHE A 25 35.55 17.69 3.49
CA PHE A 25 35.13 19.02 3.94
C PHE A 25 36.17 19.75 4.79
N LYS A 26 37.11 19.04 5.38
CA LYS A 26 38.16 19.60 6.20
C LYS A 26 39.07 20.56 5.42
N SER A 27 39.18 20.40 4.09
CA SER A 27 40.01 21.31 3.27
C SER A 27 39.36 22.65 3.02
N TYR A 28 38.10 22.85 3.33
CA TYR A 28 37.31 24.05 3.15
C TYR A 28 36.70 24.57 4.45
N ASP A 29 37.28 24.19 5.60
CA ASP A 29 36.87 24.74 6.88
C ASP A 29 37.26 26.22 7.01
N PHE A 30 36.57 26.93 7.88
CA PHE A 30 36.76 28.33 8.13
C PHE A 30 38.24 28.67 8.44
N GLU A 31 38.88 27.90 9.31
CA GLU A 31 40.25 28.13 9.76
C GLU A 31 41.27 27.92 8.64
N THR A 32 41.05 26.92 7.79
CA THR A 32 41.93 26.64 6.65
C THR A 32 41.82 27.74 5.60
N LEU A 33 40.59 28.18 5.28
CA LEU A 33 40.33 29.29 4.36
C LEU A 33 40.93 30.59 4.90
N ARG A 34 40.73 30.93 6.17
CA ARG A 34 41.27 32.09 6.83
C ARG A 34 42.80 32.09 6.76
N ARG A 35 43.45 31.00 7.14
CA ARG A 35 44.91 30.85 7.07
C ARG A 35 45.45 31.00 5.65
N THR A 36 44.78 30.40 4.68
CA THR A 36 45.21 30.53 3.27
C THR A 36 45.08 31.95 2.77
N MET A 37 44.02 32.68 3.11
CA MET A 37 43.81 34.06 2.76
C MET A 37 44.86 34.97 3.39
N VAL A 38 45.13 34.77 4.68
CA VAL A 38 46.18 35.54 5.39
C VAL A 38 47.56 35.24 4.80
N ALA A 39 47.87 33.97 4.50
CA ALA A 39 49.12 33.57 3.85
C ALA A 39 49.27 34.23 2.48
N TYR A 40 48.21 34.23 1.66
CA TYR A 40 48.20 34.86 0.35
C TYR A 40 48.44 36.36 0.41
N LEU A 41 47.81 37.08 1.37
CA LEU A 41 48.02 38.51 1.55
C LEU A 41 49.43 38.84 2.01
N LYS A 42 50.02 38.03 2.92
CA LYS A 42 51.39 38.17 3.38
C LYS A 42 52.43 37.99 2.28
N GLU A 43 52.14 37.05 1.35
CA GLU A 43 53.06 36.73 0.26
C GLU A 43 53.01 37.77 -0.88
N ASN A 44 51.80 38.23 -1.22
CA ASN A 44 51.62 39.07 -2.42
C ASN A 44 51.54 40.59 -2.13
N TYR A 45 51.18 40.97 -0.90
CA TYR A 45 50.98 42.39 -0.51
C TYR A 45 51.61 42.71 0.87
N PRO A 46 52.92 42.41 1.09
CA PRO A 46 53.56 42.55 2.40
C PRO A 46 53.65 43.97 2.91
N ASP A 47 53.71 44.97 2.01
CA ASP A 47 53.83 46.36 2.36
C ASP A 47 52.48 47.05 2.66
N ASP A 48 51.40 46.55 2.06
CA ASP A 48 50.06 47.15 2.17
C ASP A 48 49.20 46.50 3.29
N PHE A 49 49.44 45.23 3.60
CA PHE A 49 48.66 44.45 4.57
C PHE A 49 49.55 43.74 5.59
N ASN A 50 50.01 44.48 6.60
CA ASN A 50 50.87 43.94 7.66
C ASN A 50 50.20 43.89 9.05
N ASP A 51 48.98 44.41 9.18
CA ASP A 51 48.20 44.38 10.43
C ASP A 51 47.25 43.17 10.46
N PHE A 52 47.73 42.11 11.12
CA PHE A 52 46.99 40.85 11.30
C PHE A 52 46.55 40.61 12.75
N VAL A 53 46.33 41.68 13.49
CA VAL A 53 45.81 41.64 14.86
C VAL A 53 44.32 41.23 14.78
N GLU A 54 43.89 40.34 15.67
CA GLU A 54 42.50 39.80 15.65
C GLU A 54 41.41 40.87 15.77
N SER A 55 41.72 42.05 16.26
CA SER A 55 40.81 43.18 16.35
C SER A 55 40.83 44.12 15.13
N SER A 56 41.60 43.80 14.11
CA SER A 56 41.72 44.62 12.90
C SER A 56 40.47 44.49 12.02
N GLU A 57 40.04 45.59 11.41
CA GLU A 57 38.91 45.59 10.45
C GLU A 57 39.19 44.65 9.25
N TYR A 58 40.47 44.53 8.84
CA TYR A 58 40.88 43.65 7.74
C TYR A 58 40.72 42.19 8.09
N VAL A 59 41.06 41.80 9.33
CA VAL A 59 40.85 40.41 9.80
C VAL A 59 39.37 40.10 9.85
N ALA A 60 38.53 41.03 10.28
CA ALA A 60 37.07 40.85 10.28
C ALA A 60 36.49 40.65 8.86
N LEU A 61 37.06 41.38 7.85
CA LEU A 61 36.66 41.15 6.44
C LEU A 61 37.12 39.79 5.91
N ILE A 62 38.35 39.35 6.27
CA ILE A 62 38.84 38.01 5.91
C ILE A 62 37.96 36.94 6.54
N ASP A 63 37.60 37.11 7.81
CA ASP A 63 36.70 36.17 8.52
C ASP A 63 35.31 36.11 7.86
N LEU A 64 34.74 37.25 7.45
CA LEU A 64 33.49 37.29 6.72
C LEU A 64 33.58 36.55 5.38
N ILE A 65 34.65 36.81 4.61
CA ILE A 65 34.86 36.14 3.31
C ILE A 65 35.08 34.62 3.50
N ALA A 66 35.88 34.25 4.51
CA ALA A 66 36.11 32.83 4.83
C ALA A 66 34.80 32.11 5.22
N TYR A 67 33.93 32.76 6.00
CA TYR A 67 32.62 32.24 6.34
C TYR A 67 31.73 32.08 5.10
N ILE A 68 31.67 33.06 4.23
CA ILE A 68 30.90 32.98 2.97
C ILE A 68 31.46 31.87 2.08
N ALA A 69 32.77 31.76 1.95
CA ALA A 69 33.43 30.75 1.15
C ALA A 69 33.14 29.32 1.69
N GLN A 70 33.20 29.14 3.01
CA GLN A 70 32.80 27.89 3.64
C GLN A 70 31.34 27.54 3.36
N ALA A 71 30.42 28.50 3.53
CA ALA A 71 28.99 28.28 3.28
C ALA A 71 28.71 27.95 1.80
N LEU A 72 29.42 28.60 0.86
CA LEU A 72 29.29 28.29 -0.56
C LEU A 72 29.86 26.93 -0.91
N SER A 73 31.05 26.58 -0.39
CA SER A 73 31.65 25.26 -0.59
C SER A 73 30.77 24.14 -0.09
N PHE A 74 30.19 24.29 1.11
CA PHE A 74 29.21 23.34 1.66
C PHE A 74 27.98 23.17 0.73
N ARG A 75 27.44 24.30 0.22
CA ARG A 75 26.29 24.23 -0.71
C ARG A 75 26.64 23.57 -2.03
N VAL A 76 27.83 23.81 -2.57
CA VAL A 76 28.29 23.17 -3.81
C VAL A 76 28.44 21.68 -3.63
N ASP A 77 29.06 21.21 -2.54
CA ASP A 77 29.23 19.80 -2.28
C ASP A 77 27.87 19.12 -2.01
N LEU A 78 27.02 19.75 -1.20
CA LEU A 78 25.66 19.24 -0.97
C LEU A 78 24.89 19.11 -2.29
N ASN A 79 24.93 20.12 -3.16
CA ASN A 79 24.28 20.06 -4.45
C ASN A 79 24.88 18.98 -5.36
N ALA A 80 26.20 18.79 -5.32
CA ALA A 80 26.86 17.74 -6.09
C ALA A 80 26.38 16.35 -5.64
N ARG A 81 26.33 16.09 -4.32
CA ARG A 81 25.84 14.84 -3.75
C ARG A 81 24.38 14.59 -4.07
N GLU A 82 23.54 15.62 -3.99
CA GLU A 82 22.10 15.52 -4.23
C GLU A 82 21.73 15.23 -5.71
N ASN A 83 22.69 15.26 -6.64
CA ASN A 83 22.45 14.91 -8.04
C ASN A 83 22.60 13.41 -8.36
N PHE A 84 23.09 12.62 -7.42
CA PHE A 84 23.27 11.17 -7.61
C PHE A 84 22.43 10.40 -6.61
N LEU A 85 21.70 9.39 -7.08
CA LEU A 85 20.79 8.61 -6.25
C LEU A 85 21.49 7.95 -5.05
N GLU A 86 22.71 7.45 -5.24
CA GLU A 86 23.48 6.78 -4.20
C GLU A 86 23.89 7.74 -3.06
N THR A 87 24.24 8.98 -3.39
CA THR A 87 24.76 9.96 -2.42
C THR A 87 23.74 10.98 -1.93
N ALA A 88 22.57 11.08 -2.59
CA ALA A 88 21.50 11.98 -2.18
C ALA A 88 20.96 11.60 -0.79
N GLU A 89 20.83 12.55 0.09
CA GLU A 89 20.32 12.36 1.46
C GLU A 89 18.94 12.97 1.64
N ARG A 90 18.64 14.05 0.91
CA ARG A 90 17.34 14.72 1.00
C ARG A 90 16.25 13.88 0.36
N ARG A 91 15.18 13.64 1.08
CA ARG A 91 14.02 12.87 0.61
C ARG A 91 13.54 13.32 -0.76
N ASN A 92 13.39 14.62 -0.98
CA ASN A 92 12.93 15.18 -2.25
C ASN A 92 13.87 14.87 -3.42
N SER A 93 15.19 14.89 -3.20
CA SER A 93 16.18 14.55 -4.22
C SER A 93 16.12 13.06 -4.57
N VAL A 94 16.06 12.21 -3.54
CA VAL A 94 15.94 10.76 -3.73
C VAL A 94 14.65 10.40 -4.51
N LEU A 95 13.50 10.96 -4.11
CA LEU A 95 12.23 10.73 -4.81
C LEU A 95 12.27 11.20 -6.26
N ARG A 96 12.86 12.37 -6.53
CA ARG A 96 12.99 12.91 -7.88
C ARG A 96 13.91 12.06 -8.75
N LEU A 97 15.06 11.65 -8.22
CA LEU A 97 16.03 10.82 -8.94
C LEU A 97 15.49 9.41 -9.21
N ALA A 98 14.85 8.79 -8.22
CA ALA A 98 14.19 7.50 -8.39
C ALA A 98 13.13 7.55 -9.49
N ARG A 99 12.34 8.63 -9.56
CA ARG A 99 11.33 8.81 -10.60
C ARG A 99 11.93 9.00 -11.99
N LEU A 100 13.13 9.61 -12.13
CA LEU A 100 13.81 9.71 -13.42
C LEU A 100 14.16 8.35 -14.02
N ILE A 101 14.38 7.35 -13.18
CA ILE A 101 14.60 5.96 -13.59
C ILE A 101 13.31 5.12 -13.53
N ASN A 102 12.15 5.78 -13.51
CA ASN A 102 10.81 5.18 -13.52
C ASN A 102 10.47 4.36 -12.26
N TYR A 103 11.06 4.68 -11.12
CA TYR A 103 10.71 4.10 -9.83
C TYR A 103 9.85 5.07 -9.01
N ASN A 104 8.62 4.64 -8.68
CA ASN A 104 7.75 5.34 -7.75
C ASN A 104 7.90 4.76 -6.35
N ALA A 105 8.41 5.57 -5.43
CA ALA A 105 8.51 5.18 -4.03
C ALA A 105 7.14 4.92 -3.42
N LYS A 106 7.04 3.84 -2.65
CA LYS A 106 5.80 3.43 -1.99
C LYS A 106 5.53 4.28 -0.77
N ARG A 107 4.28 4.72 -0.63
CA ARG A 107 3.78 5.39 0.57
C ARG A 107 3.37 4.36 1.62
N ASN A 108 3.01 4.87 2.78
CA ASN A 108 2.49 4.03 3.86
C ASN A 108 1.23 3.25 3.44
N GLN A 109 1.04 2.09 4.06
CA GLN A 109 -0.12 1.22 3.87
C GLN A 109 -0.81 0.98 5.20
N PRO A 110 -2.13 1.23 5.31
CA PRO A 110 -2.86 1.07 6.54
C PRO A 110 -3.11 -0.39 6.88
N ALA A 111 -3.19 -0.72 8.17
CA ALA A 111 -3.71 -1.99 8.60
C ALA A 111 -5.16 -2.16 8.14
N THR A 112 -5.48 -3.31 7.55
CA THR A 112 -6.80 -3.64 7.04
C THR A 112 -7.17 -5.04 7.48
N GLY A 113 -8.39 -5.24 7.97
CA GLY A 113 -8.84 -6.55 8.44
C GLY A 113 -10.35 -6.63 8.59
N LEU A 114 -10.80 -7.76 9.16
CA LEU A 114 -12.22 -8.04 9.39
C LEU A 114 -12.51 -8.14 10.88
N LEU A 115 -13.50 -7.39 11.34
CA LEU A 115 -14.05 -7.48 12.69
C LEU A 115 -15.30 -8.34 12.67
N LYS A 116 -15.35 -9.38 13.49
CA LYS A 116 -16.52 -10.22 13.67
C LYS A 116 -17.52 -9.53 14.58
N ILE A 117 -18.81 -9.64 14.26
CA ILE A 117 -19.91 -9.24 15.14
C ILE A 117 -20.13 -10.36 16.15
N ASP A 118 -19.77 -10.11 17.41
CA ASP A 118 -19.93 -11.09 18.49
C ASP A 118 -21.32 -11.03 19.10
N SER A 119 -21.91 -9.85 19.18
CA SER A 119 -23.30 -9.73 19.66
C SER A 119 -24.03 -8.56 19.01
N ILE A 120 -25.34 -8.64 19.03
CA ILE A 120 -26.25 -7.64 18.45
C ILE A 120 -27.40 -7.36 19.40
N SER A 121 -27.85 -6.12 19.47
CA SER A 121 -29.08 -5.72 20.15
C SER A 121 -29.76 -4.58 19.41
N THR A 122 -31.07 -4.47 19.56
CA THR A 122 -31.87 -3.36 19.01
C THR A 122 -32.85 -2.83 20.04
N THR A 123 -33.15 -1.54 19.95
CA THR A 123 -34.24 -0.94 20.73
C THR A 123 -35.60 -1.17 20.11
N GLN A 124 -35.65 -1.60 18.85
CA GLN A 124 -36.91 -1.88 18.13
C GLN A 124 -37.57 -3.14 18.64
N ASP A 125 -38.89 -3.11 18.75
CA ASP A 125 -39.70 -4.31 19.02
C ASP A 125 -39.66 -5.26 17.82
N VAL A 126 -38.81 -6.27 17.91
CA VAL A 126 -38.65 -7.33 16.92
C VAL A 126 -39.05 -8.64 17.57
N THR A 127 -39.85 -9.45 16.88
CA THR A 127 -40.30 -10.74 17.37
C THR A 127 -39.66 -11.86 16.54
N ASP A 128 -39.12 -12.87 17.21
CA ASP A 128 -38.60 -14.09 16.56
C ASP A 128 -39.74 -15.06 16.16
N SER A 129 -39.38 -16.17 15.52
CA SER A 129 -40.33 -17.17 15.09
C SER A 129 -41.07 -17.88 16.26
N SER A 130 -40.49 -17.81 17.48
CA SER A 130 -41.11 -18.35 18.70
C SER A 130 -42.09 -17.36 19.36
N GLY A 131 -42.18 -16.14 18.87
CA GLY A 131 -42.98 -15.05 19.45
C GLY A 131 -42.27 -14.28 20.58
N ALA A 132 -40.99 -14.53 20.82
CA ALA A 132 -40.23 -13.78 21.82
C ALA A 132 -39.84 -12.39 21.31
N ASN A 133 -40.06 -11.36 22.15
CA ASN A 133 -39.63 -10.01 21.83
C ASN A 133 -38.11 -9.86 22.08
N LEU A 134 -37.39 -9.40 21.05
CA LEU A 134 -35.96 -9.24 21.05
C LEU A 134 -35.49 -7.81 21.42
N ALA A 135 -36.41 -6.89 21.68
CA ALA A 135 -36.08 -5.49 22.03
C ALA A 135 -35.19 -5.46 23.29
N ASN A 136 -34.09 -4.72 23.20
CA ASN A 136 -33.09 -4.56 24.26
C ASN A 136 -32.44 -5.88 24.73
N GLN A 137 -32.61 -7.00 24.02
CA GLN A 137 -31.90 -8.22 24.31
C GLN A 137 -30.53 -8.23 23.62
N ASN A 138 -29.49 -8.67 24.33
CA ASN A 138 -28.18 -8.87 23.76
C ASN A 138 -28.07 -10.30 23.22
N ILE A 139 -28.14 -10.44 21.91
CA ILE A 139 -28.05 -11.72 21.22
C ILE A 139 -26.58 -12.00 20.88
N ILE A 140 -26.02 -13.07 21.42
CA ILE A 140 -24.62 -13.44 21.26
C ILE A 140 -24.50 -14.49 20.15
N TRP A 141 -23.55 -14.29 19.24
CA TRP A 141 -23.27 -15.24 18.17
C TRP A 141 -22.72 -16.54 18.74
N ASN A 142 -23.27 -17.68 18.29
CA ASN A 142 -22.91 -19.03 18.76
C ASN A 142 -23.08 -19.21 20.28
N ASP A 143 -24.13 -18.62 20.84
CA ASP A 143 -24.51 -18.86 22.23
C ASP A 143 -24.98 -20.27 22.44
N SER A 144 -24.26 -21.08 23.24
CA SER A 144 -24.58 -22.44 23.54
C SER A 144 -25.90 -22.61 24.34
N ALA A 145 -26.34 -21.55 25.02
CA ALA A 145 -27.59 -21.52 25.77
C ALA A 145 -28.82 -21.18 24.89
N ASN A 146 -28.58 -20.60 23.71
CA ASN A 146 -29.62 -20.13 22.80
C ASN A 146 -29.51 -20.80 21.42
N SER A 147 -30.27 -21.84 21.14
CA SER A 147 -30.24 -22.52 19.86
C SER A 147 -30.75 -21.68 18.68
N ASN A 148 -31.51 -20.62 18.95
CA ASN A 148 -32.13 -19.77 17.94
C ASN A 148 -31.33 -18.48 17.65
N TYR A 149 -30.15 -18.34 18.23
CA TYR A 149 -29.34 -17.10 18.12
C TYR A 149 -29.16 -16.64 16.66
N ARG A 150 -28.95 -17.54 15.72
CA ARG A 150 -28.73 -17.22 14.30
C ARG A 150 -29.97 -16.59 13.67
N GLU A 151 -31.15 -17.16 13.92
CA GLU A 151 -32.39 -16.60 13.44
C GLU A 151 -32.67 -15.22 14.05
N GLN A 152 -32.46 -15.10 15.36
CA GLN A 152 -32.62 -13.82 16.08
C GLN A 152 -31.66 -12.75 15.57
N PHE A 153 -30.41 -13.10 15.30
CA PHE A 153 -29.42 -12.21 14.67
C PHE A 153 -29.94 -11.67 13.34
N ILE A 154 -30.43 -12.57 12.48
CA ILE A 154 -30.98 -12.26 11.17
C ILE A 154 -32.26 -11.40 11.30
N ALA A 155 -33.11 -11.72 12.25
CA ALA A 155 -34.32 -10.95 12.48
C ALA A 155 -34.04 -9.51 12.88
N VAL A 156 -33.07 -9.28 13.76
CA VAL A 156 -32.64 -7.93 14.18
C VAL A 156 -31.99 -7.19 13.02
N LEU A 157 -31.10 -7.81 12.24
CA LEU A 157 -30.49 -7.18 11.06
C LEU A 157 -31.51 -6.84 9.99
N ASN A 158 -32.49 -7.72 9.75
CA ASN A 158 -33.58 -7.47 8.79
C ASN A 158 -34.50 -6.31 9.25
N ALA A 159 -34.77 -6.21 10.53
CA ALA A 159 -35.57 -5.13 11.08
C ALA A 159 -34.89 -3.75 10.93
N ALA A 160 -33.57 -3.72 11.07
CA ALA A 160 -32.79 -2.52 10.82
C ALA A 160 -32.63 -2.20 9.31
N ASN A 161 -32.94 -3.14 8.43
CA ASN A 161 -32.85 -2.96 6.99
C ASN A 161 -34.23 -2.69 6.36
N GLN A 162 -34.49 -1.43 6.04
CA GLN A 162 -35.81 -1.03 5.52
C GLN A 162 -36.11 -1.43 4.07
N SER A 163 -35.14 -1.88 3.28
CA SER A 163 -35.34 -2.22 1.87
C SER A 163 -35.76 -3.66 1.58
N GLY A 164 -36.09 -4.43 2.62
CA GLY A 164 -36.52 -5.82 2.49
C GLY A 164 -35.57 -6.84 3.11
N GLN A 165 -35.81 -8.12 2.86
CA GLN A 165 -35.02 -9.18 3.47
C GLN A 165 -33.55 -9.06 3.08
N LEU A 166 -32.71 -8.93 4.08
CA LEU A 166 -31.27 -8.95 3.94
C LEU A 166 -30.77 -10.30 3.43
N PHE A 167 -31.21 -11.36 4.09
CA PHE A 167 -30.85 -12.74 3.76
C PHE A 167 -31.56 -13.22 2.50
N GLY A 168 -30.80 -13.85 1.60
CA GLY A 168 -31.30 -14.36 0.31
C GLY A 168 -31.14 -13.37 -0.86
N LYS A 169 -30.69 -12.14 -0.61
CA LYS A 169 -30.39 -11.15 -1.65
C LYS A 169 -29.08 -10.44 -1.34
N PRO A 170 -27.92 -11.12 -1.38
CA PRO A 170 -26.65 -10.47 -1.23
C PRO A 170 -26.43 -9.52 -2.40
N ARG A 171 -25.77 -8.39 -2.12
CA ARG A 171 -25.32 -7.45 -3.16
C ARG A 171 -24.27 -8.12 -4.05
N GLU A 172 -23.38 -8.85 -3.44
CA GLU A 172 -22.28 -9.55 -4.07
C GLU A 172 -22.03 -10.89 -3.35
N SER A 173 -21.55 -11.88 -4.08
CA SER A 173 -21.17 -13.18 -3.51
C SER A 173 -19.93 -13.71 -4.19
N GLY A 174 -19.13 -14.47 -3.45
CA GLY A 174 -17.90 -15.09 -3.94
C GLY A 174 -17.32 -16.10 -2.97
N THR A 175 -16.29 -16.82 -3.41
CA THR A 175 -15.52 -17.73 -2.55
C THR A 175 -14.12 -17.20 -2.42
N ILE A 176 -13.74 -16.77 -1.21
CA ILE A 176 -12.48 -16.15 -0.91
C ILE A 176 -11.66 -17.10 -0.04
N GLY A 177 -10.58 -17.67 -0.58
CA GLY A 177 -9.74 -18.61 0.16
C GLY A 177 -10.53 -19.81 0.72
N ASN A 178 -11.40 -20.44 -0.08
CA ASN A 178 -12.32 -21.51 0.30
C ASN A 178 -13.41 -21.11 1.32
N ILE A 179 -13.58 -19.83 1.59
CA ILE A 179 -14.60 -19.29 2.49
C ILE A 179 -15.70 -18.66 1.64
N SER A 180 -16.93 -19.19 1.72
CA SER A 180 -18.10 -18.59 1.08
C SER A 180 -18.37 -17.24 1.73
N THR A 181 -18.49 -16.20 0.92
CA THR A 181 -18.63 -14.81 1.36
C THR A 181 -19.75 -14.12 0.60
N GLU A 182 -20.65 -13.51 1.32
CA GLU A 182 -21.77 -12.71 0.79
C GLU A 182 -21.74 -11.32 1.41
N ILE A 183 -21.83 -10.27 0.58
CA ILE A 183 -21.81 -8.88 1.04
C ILE A 183 -23.22 -8.33 1.02
N TYR A 184 -23.63 -7.76 2.13
CA TYR A 184 -24.91 -7.12 2.36
C TYR A 184 -24.73 -5.65 2.68
N THR A 185 -25.74 -4.84 2.38
CA THR A 185 -25.78 -3.42 2.74
C THR A 185 -27.03 -3.16 3.55
N LEU A 186 -26.88 -2.53 4.71
CA LEU A 186 -28.01 -1.90 5.38
C LEU A 186 -28.42 -0.69 4.54
N SER A 187 -29.59 -0.77 3.94
CA SER A 187 -30.06 0.34 3.11
C SER A 187 -30.66 1.43 4.00
N SER A 188 -30.42 2.45 3.74
CA SER A 188 -30.38 3.78 3.37
C SER A 188 -31.43 4.79 3.81
N ASN A 189 -32.22 4.57 4.84
CA ASN A 189 -32.68 5.71 5.63
C ASN A 189 -31.61 6.16 6.62
N GLN A 190 -30.47 5.53 6.54
CA GLN A 190 -29.23 5.81 7.27
C GLN A 190 -28.18 6.37 6.33
N VAL A 191 -28.65 7.15 5.39
CA VAL A 191 -27.86 7.95 4.49
C VAL A 191 -26.92 8.77 5.33
N ASP A 192 -25.66 8.84 4.88
CA ASP A 192 -24.62 9.61 5.52
C ASP A 192 -24.16 9.09 6.88
N LEU A 193 -24.20 7.76 7.05
CA LEU A 193 -23.41 7.20 8.13
C LEU A 193 -21.95 7.55 7.83
N PRO A 194 -21.34 8.43 8.62
CA PRO A 194 -19.92 8.60 8.57
C PRO A 194 -19.32 7.23 8.79
N MET A 195 -18.22 6.93 8.13
CA MET A 195 -17.46 5.72 8.45
C MET A 195 -17.29 5.70 9.96
N PHE A 196 -17.78 4.62 10.60
CA PHE A 196 -17.73 4.55 12.06
C PHE A 196 -16.28 4.51 12.50
N GLU A 197 -15.90 5.53 13.25
CA GLU A 197 -14.56 5.63 13.80
C GLU A 197 -14.52 5.01 15.19
N PHE A 198 -13.44 4.30 15.46
CA PHE A 198 -13.10 3.85 16.80
C PHE A 198 -11.60 3.97 17.03
N ALA A 199 -11.18 4.09 18.27
CA ALA A 199 -9.77 4.16 18.63
C ALA A 199 -9.40 3.02 19.57
N GLN A 200 -8.22 2.40 19.33
CA GLN A 200 -7.70 1.34 20.18
C GLN A 200 -6.19 1.53 20.42
N PRO A 201 -5.72 1.24 21.62
CA PRO A 201 -4.30 1.27 21.94
C PRO A 201 -3.60 0.03 21.36
N ILE A 202 -2.79 0.20 20.34
CA ILE A 202 -1.98 -0.85 19.74
C ILE A 202 -0.51 -0.55 19.99
N GLY A 203 0.17 -1.45 20.71
CA GLY A 203 1.57 -1.24 21.08
C GLY A 203 1.82 0.02 21.92
N GLY A 204 0.87 0.40 22.76
CA GLY A 204 0.95 1.60 23.64
C GLY A 204 0.62 2.92 22.94
N VAL A 205 0.27 2.89 21.63
CA VAL A 205 -0.15 4.08 20.86
C VAL A 205 -1.64 3.97 20.53
N SER A 206 -2.41 5.00 20.86
CA SER A 206 -3.82 5.07 20.45
C SER A 206 -3.91 5.31 18.96
N ARG A 207 -4.51 4.35 18.23
CA ARG A 207 -4.69 4.40 16.77
C ARG A 207 -6.15 4.51 16.42
N ARG A 208 -6.45 5.28 15.39
CA ARG A 208 -7.81 5.48 14.89
C ARG A 208 -8.06 4.52 13.74
N PHE A 209 -9.25 3.93 13.75
CA PHE A 209 -9.72 2.98 12.74
C PHE A 209 -11.11 3.40 12.27
N GLU A 210 -11.44 3.06 11.03
CA GLU A 210 -12.75 3.25 10.44
C GLU A 210 -13.32 1.91 9.98
N ILE A 211 -14.62 1.70 10.15
CA ILE A 211 -15.37 0.67 9.47
C ILE A 211 -15.70 1.19 8.08
N VAL A 212 -15.28 0.46 7.07
CA VAL A 212 -15.37 0.90 5.67
C VAL A 212 -16.32 0.01 4.87
N PRO A 213 -16.98 0.57 3.83
CA PRO A 213 -17.80 -0.22 2.94
C PRO A 213 -16.96 -1.26 2.20
N ALA A 214 -17.48 -2.49 2.12
CA ALA A 214 -16.79 -3.61 1.54
C ALA A 214 -17.32 -3.97 0.14
N THR A 215 -16.46 -4.48 -0.72
CA THR A 215 -16.77 -5.08 -2.02
C THR A 215 -15.89 -6.30 -2.24
N ILE A 216 -16.33 -7.22 -3.13
CA ILE A 216 -15.55 -8.38 -3.56
C ILE A 216 -14.86 -8.02 -4.89
N GLN A 217 -13.55 -8.19 -4.96
CA GLN A 217 -12.80 -7.96 -6.18
C GLN A 217 -12.25 -9.29 -6.71
N ASN A 218 -12.51 -9.54 -7.99
CA ASN A 218 -12.07 -10.75 -8.72
C ASN A 218 -12.48 -12.08 -8.07
N SER A 219 -13.49 -12.10 -7.21
CA SER A 219 -13.91 -13.25 -6.40
C SER A 219 -12.81 -13.85 -5.50
N GLU A 220 -11.74 -13.08 -5.21
CA GLU A 220 -10.58 -13.58 -4.46
C GLU A 220 -10.36 -12.85 -3.13
N SER A 221 -10.77 -11.58 -3.03
CA SER A 221 -10.48 -10.74 -1.86
C SER A 221 -11.61 -9.76 -1.56
N ILE A 222 -11.70 -9.39 -0.27
CA ILE A 222 -12.58 -8.30 0.19
C ILE A 222 -11.76 -7.02 0.22
N TYR A 223 -12.27 -5.99 -0.44
CA TYR A 223 -11.66 -4.67 -0.52
C TYR A 223 -12.62 -3.59 -0.03
N GLU A 224 -12.08 -2.41 0.22
CA GLU A 224 -12.89 -1.23 0.42
C GLU A 224 -13.59 -0.84 -0.88
N ALA A 225 -14.89 -0.66 -0.80
CA ALA A 225 -15.66 -0.11 -1.92
C ALA A 225 -15.29 1.36 -2.12
N ASP A 226 -15.38 1.81 -3.38
CA ASP A 226 -15.18 3.21 -3.70
C ASP A 226 -16.09 4.10 -2.84
N PRO A 227 -15.59 5.21 -2.28
CA PRO A 227 -16.40 6.16 -1.55
C PRO A 227 -17.32 6.87 -2.53
N ILE A 228 -18.58 6.44 -2.56
CA ILE A 228 -19.65 7.03 -3.36
C ILE A 228 -20.70 7.59 -2.41
N ASN A 229 -21.27 8.75 -2.71
CA ASN A 229 -22.39 9.29 -1.93
C ASN A 229 -23.48 8.21 -1.79
N GLY A 230 -23.87 7.89 -0.57
CA GLY A 230 -24.93 6.93 -0.29
C GLY A 230 -24.49 5.46 -0.19
N THR A 231 -23.21 5.15 -0.03
CA THR A 231 -22.79 3.81 0.40
C THR A 231 -23.19 3.61 1.85
N GLY A 232 -24.21 2.79 2.08
CA GLY A 232 -24.66 2.41 3.41
C GLY A 232 -23.64 1.50 4.11
N LEU A 233 -23.88 1.23 5.40
CA LEU A 233 -23.08 0.28 6.17
C LEU A 233 -23.11 -1.10 5.52
N THR A 234 -21.95 -1.64 5.14
CA THR A 234 -21.85 -2.95 4.52
C THR A 234 -21.22 -3.96 5.47
N TYR A 235 -21.70 -5.18 5.43
CA TYR A 235 -21.10 -6.28 6.15
C TYR A 235 -21.08 -7.54 5.32
N ALA A 236 -20.10 -8.40 5.61
CA ALA A 236 -19.93 -9.67 4.97
C ALA A 236 -20.45 -10.79 5.87
N TYR A 237 -21.30 -11.67 5.35
CA TYR A 237 -21.53 -12.97 5.94
C TYR A 237 -20.56 -13.96 5.35
N ARG A 238 -19.82 -14.68 6.19
CA ARG A 238 -18.80 -15.65 5.77
C ARG A 238 -19.07 -17.00 6.44
N THR A 239 -18.80 -18.08 5.70
CA THR A 239 -18.82 -19.43 6.25
C THR A 239 -17.73 -20.29 5.60
N ASP A 240 -16.90 -20.89 6.45
CA ASP A 240 -15.84 -21.82 6.05
C ASP A 240 -16.29 -23.29 6.08
N GLY A 241 -17.56 -23.55 6.40
CA GLY A 241 -18.12 -24.90 6.52
C GLY A 241 -17.78 -25.62 7.82
N SER A 242 -17.00 -25.01 8.71
CA SER A 242 -16.59 -25.62 10.00
C SER A 242 -17.61 -25.40 11.13
N GLY A 243 -18.72 -24.72 10.83
CA GLY A 243 -19.78 -24.40 11.78
C GLY A 243 -19.64 -23.01 12.39
N ASP A 244 -20.64 -22.59 13.17
CA ASP A 244 -20.79 -21.22 13.66
C ASP A 244 -19.77 -20.85 14.75
N SER A 245 -19.12 -21.83 15.37
CA SER A 245 -18.04 -21.63 16.35
C SER A 245 -16.71 -21.23 15.70
N SER A 246 -16.59 -21.39 14.38
CA SER A 246 -15.38 -20.98 13.67
C SER A 246 -15.17 -19.47 13.75
N ASN A 247 -13.90 -19.07 13.89
CA ASN A 247 -13.50 -17.66 13.81
C ASN A 247 -13.76 -17.04 12.43
N ASN A 248 -13.92 -17.88 11.38
CA ASN A 248 -14.16 -17.43 10.00
C ASN A 248 -15.64 -17.50 9.60
N THR A 249 -16.53 -17.98 10.48
CA THR A 249 -17.97 -18.04 10.22
C THR A 249 -18.73 -16.99 11.02
N GLY A 250 -19.62 -16.24 10.37
CA GLY A 250 -20.44 -15.20 10.99
C GLY A 250 -20.50 -13.93 10.16
N PHE A 251 -20.88 -12.85 10.81
CA PHE A 251 -20.97 -11.52 10.20
C PHE A 251 -19.72 -10.69 10.51
N PHE A 252 -19.22 -9.99 9.50
CA PHE A 252 -17.97 -9.23 9.59
C PHE A 252 -18.10 -7.85 8.98
N PHE A 253 -17.40 -6.89 9.59
CA PHE A 253 -17.13 -5.60 8.99
C PHE A 253 -15.69 -5.53 8.50
N LEU A 254 -15.48 -4.87 7.37
CA LEU A 254 -14.15 -4.46 6.94
C LEU A 254 -13.74 -3.20 7.70
N PHE A 255 -12.54 -3.20 8.28
CA PHE A 255 -11.99 -2.02 8.92
C PHE A 255 -10.63 -1.66 8.35
N LYS A 256 -10.31 -0.38 8.39
CA LYS A 256 -8.99 0.16 8.03
C LYS A 256 -8.50 1.14 9.07
N GLN A 257 -7.20 1.17 9.25
CA GLN A 257 -6.54 2.19 10.06
C GLN A 257 -6.47 3.50 9.30
N GLY A 258 -6.67 4.61 10.00
CA GLY A 258 -6.63 5.97 9.46
C GLY A 258 -8.00 6.58 9.30
N ILE A 259 -8.01 7.76 8.68
CA ILE A 259 -9.22 8.59 8.52
C ILE A 259 -9.36 8.98 7.07
N MET A 260 -10.56 8.80 6.54
CA MET A 260 -10.95 9.29 5.23
C MET A 260 -11.20 10.80 5.28
N SER A 261 -10.61 11.49 4.32
CA SER A 261 -10.83 12.92 4.09
C SER A 261 -11.11 13.16 2.61
N ASN A 262 -11.61 14.33 2.29
CA ASN A 262 -11.80 14.73 0.91
C ASN A 262 -11.35 16.17 0.68
N VAL A 263 -11.02 16.48 -0.55
CA VAL A 263 -10.69 17.83 -1.01
C VAL A 263 -11.28 18.06 -2.38
N ASP A 264 -11.90 19.24 -2.56
CA ASP A 264 -12.43 19.67 -3.84
C ASP A 264 -11.45 20.64 -4.51
N PHE A 265 -11.28 20.53 -5.82
CA PHE A 265 -10.52 21.49 -6.61
C PHE A 265 -11.14 21.68 -7.98
N THR A 266 -10.96 22.85 -8.57
CA THR A 266 -11.52 23.20 -9.87
C THR A 266 -10.39 23.47 -10.87
N VAL A 267 -10.55 22.94 -12.08
CA VAL A 267 -9.66 23.17 -13.22
C VAL A 267 -10.46 23.96 -14.25
N ASP A 268 -10.19 25.26 -14.34
CA ASP A 268 -10.95 26.18 -15.22
C ASP A 268 -10.51 26.08 -16.67
N THR A 269 -9.27 25.69 -16.93
CA THR A 269 -8.69 25.59 -18.26
C THR A 269 -8.06 24.23 -18.48
N ALA A 270 -8.48 23.54 -19.52
CA ALA A 270 -7.91 22.26 -19.90
C ALA A 270 -6.46 22.45 -20.40
N THR A 271 -5.49 22.04 -19.60
CA THR A 271 -4.07 22.11 -19.93
C THR A 271 -3.45 20.72 -19.95
N THR A 272 -2.51 20.52 -20.87
CA THR A 272 -1.76 19.27 -20.98
C THR A 272 -0.80 19.10 -19.79
N ASN A 273 -0.66 17.88 -19.30
CA ASN A 273 0.23 17.55 -18.17
C ASN A 273 -0.06 18.41 -16.93
N PHE A 274 -1.32 18.70 -16.68
CA PHE A 274 -1.74 19.44 -15.50
C PHE A 274 -1.36 18.69 -14.22
N ILE A 275 -0.87 19.42 -13.23
CA ILE A 275 -0.48 18.87 -11.92
C ILE A 275 -1.26 19.57 -10.83
N GLN A 276 -1.99 18.79 -10.04
CA GLN A 276 -2.68 19.24 -8.83
C GLN A 276 -1.96 18.73 -7.60
N SER A 277 -1.38 19.61 -6.82
CA SER A 277 -0.81 19.27 -5.52
C SER A 277 -1.90 19.15 -4.45
N ILE A 278 -1.80 18.12 -3.64
CA ILE A 278 -2.70 17.89 -2.49
C ILE A 278 -1.89 18.14 -1.22
N ASP A 279 -2.34 19.12 -0.44
CA ASP A 279 -1.70 19.48 0.83
C ASP A 279 -2.21 18.58 1.97
N ALA A 280 -1.79 17.34 1.93
CA ALA A 280 -2.08 16.35 2.96
C ALA A 280 -0.85 15.46 3.18
N ASN A 281 -0.53 15.20 4.45
CA ASN A 281 0.59 14.32 4.82
C ASN A 281 0.09 12.90 5.08
N ASN A 282 0.99 11.92 4.98
CA ASN A 282 0.73 10.51 5.25
C ASN A 282 -0.46 9.93 4.46
N VAL A 283 -0.61 10.35 3.21
CA VAL A 283 -1.62 9.81 2.30
C VAL A 283 -1.28 8.37 1.95
N ASN A 284 -2.20 7.45 2.17
CA ASN A 284 -1.99 6.03 1.93
C ASN A 284 -1.75 5.71 0.45
N GLU A 285 -1.03 4.62 0.19
CA GLU A 285 -0.69 4.20 -1.18
C GLU A 285 -1.93 3.82 -2.00
N THR A 286 -2.88 3.11 -1.39
CA THR A 286 -4.04 2.54 -2.09
C THR A 286 -5.28 3.42 -2.05
N ASP A 287 -5.39 4.31 -1.09
CA ASP A 287 -6.64 4.96 -0.72
C ASP A 287 -6.73 6.36 -1.32
N LEU A 288 -6.88 6.40 -2.64
CA LEU A 288 -7.05 7.62 -3.44
C LEU A 288 -8.11 7.37 -4.51
N TRP A 289 -9.20 8.13 -4.45
CA TRP A 289 -10.30 8.05 -5.41
C TRP A 289 -10.64 9.44 -5.93
N LEU A 290 -10.57 9.62 -7.23
CA LEU A 290 -10.82 10.90 -7.88
C LEU A 290 -12.11 10.84 -8.72
N TYR A 291 -12.99 11.79 -8.48
CA TYR A 291 -14.25 11.94 -9.20
C TYR A 291 -14.38 13.35 -9.77
N LYS A 292 -14.94 13.43 -10.95
CA LYS A 292 -15.42 14.68 -11.51
C LYS A 292 -16.87 14.90 -11.08
N MET A 293 -17.16 16.09 -10.60
CA MET A 293 -18.48 16.48 -10.15
C MET A 293 -19.27 17.17 -11.27
N ASP A 294 -20.58 17.01 -11.24
CA ASP A 294 -21.48 17.76 -12.09
C ASP A 294 -21.79 19.15 -11.49
N GLN A 295 -22.62 19.94 -12.19
CA GLN A 295 -23.05 21.25 -11.72
C GLN A 295 -23.92 21.23 -10.46
N PHE A 296 -24.45 20.05 -10.08
CA PHE A 296 -25.28 19.85 -8.89
C PHE A 296 -24.49 19.26 -7.71
N GLY A 297 -23.16 19.09 -7.87
CA GLY A 297 -22.31 18.49 -6.85
C GLY A 297 -22.45 16.97 -6.76
N GLN A 298 -22.99 16.31 -7.78
CA GLN A 298 -23.08 14.87 -7.86
C GLN A 298 -21.90 14.30 -8.64
N ILE A 299 -21.56 13.05 -8.38
CA ILE A 299 -20.48 12.35 -9.09
C ILE A 299 -20.93 12.10 -10.54
N ALA A 300 -20.24 12.73 -11.50
CA ALA A 300 -20.48 12.56 -12.91
C ALA A 300 -19.61 11.45 -13.52
N GLU A 301 -18.31 11.44 -13.20
CA GLU A 301 -17.34 10.54 -13.81
C GLU A 301 -16.29 10.11 -12.77
N LYS A 302 -15.88 8.85 -12.83
CA LYS A 302 -14.73 8.35 -12.08
C LYS A 302 -13.47 8.51 -12.90
N TRP A 303 -12.38 8.94 -12.25
CA TRP A 303 -11.04 8.94 -12.82
C TRP A 303 -10.21 7.81 -12.21
N THR A 304 -9.50 7.08 -13.08
CA THR A 304 -8.78 5.87 -12.67
C THR A 304 -7.29 6.18 -12.45
N LYS A 305 -6.79 5.81 -11.29
CA LYS A 305 -5.36 5.87 -10.98
C LYS A 305 -4.60 4.85 -11.81
N VAL A 306 -3.54 5.28 -12.49
CA VAL A 306 -2.64 4.42 -13.27
C VAL A 306 -1.19 4.63 -12.83
N PRO A 307 -0.34 3.60 -12.94
CA PRO A 307 1.07 3.71 -12.54
C PRO A 307 1.89 4.61 -13.47
N SER A 308 1.48 4.78 -14.72
CA SER A 308 2.12 5.68 -15.69
C SER A 308 1.10 6.16 -16.72
N LEU A 309 1.23 7.42 -17.15
CA LEU A 309 0.39 8.03 -18.20
C LEU A 309 0.93 7.77 -19.61
N SER A 310 2.05 7.06 -19.73
CA SER A 310 2.70 6.68 -20.97
C SER A 310 2.90 5.17 -21.05
N GLY A 311 3.18 4.66 -22.23
CA GLY A 311 3.41 3.23 -22.46
C GLY A 311 2.12 2.40 -22.37
N ASN A 312 2.19 1.20 -21.82
CA ASN A 312 1.10 0.23 -21.80
C ASN A 312 -0.13 0.66 -20.97
N ASN A 313 0.02 1.66 -20.13
CA ASN A 313 -1.08 2.19 -19.31
C ASN A 313 -1.87 3.28 -20.03
N ALA A 314 -1.34 3.83 -21.13
CA ALA A 314 -2.08 4.70 -21.98
C ALA A 314 -2.95 3.86 -22.93
N ILE A 315 -4.17 4.29 -23.15
CA ILE A 315 -5.12 3.53 -23.98
C ILE A 315 -4.84 3.80 -25.42
N TYR A 316 -4.33 2.78 -26.12
CA TYR A 316 -4.15 2.80 -27.57
C TYR A 316 -5.38 2.29 -28.32
N ASN A 317 -6.34 1.71 -27.61
CA ASN A 317 -7.49 1.07 -28.22
C ASN A 317 -8.71 1.98 -28.16
N SER A 318 -9.24 2.32 -29.32
CA SER A 318 -10.48 3.11 -29.47
C SER A 318 -11.73 2.42 -28.89
N LEU A 319 -11.67 1.14 -28.59
CA LEU A 319 -12.79 0.37 -28.01
C LEU A 319 -12.99 0.64 -26.52
N SER A 320 -11.95 1.03 -25.79
CA SER A 320 -12.01 1.31 -24.34
C SER A 320 -12.04 2.80 -24.02
N LYS A 321 -13.00 3.52 -24.58
CA LYS A 321 -13.14 4.97 -24.35
C LYS A 321 -13.42 5.35 -22.90
N SER A 322 -13.97 4.44 -22.11
CA SER A 322 -14.28 4.65 -20.69
C SER A 322 -13.06 4.81 -19.79
N GLU A 323 -11.91 4.31 -20.21
CA GLU A 323 -10.67 4.36 -19.41
C GLU A 323 -9.75 5.54 -19.79
N ARG A 324 -10.25 6.52 -20.53
CA ARG A 324 -9.48 7.73 -20.84
C ARG A 324 -9.41 8.74 -19.71
N ASN A 325 -10.27 8.61 -18.70
CA ASN A 325 -10.22 9.39 -17.48
C ASN A 325 -9.19 8.80 -16.52
N ILE A 326 -7.91 9.04 -16.82
CA ILE A 326 -6.80 8.47 -16.06
C ILE A 326 -5.91 9.57 -15.46
N TYR A 327 -5.33 9.27 -14.31
CA TYR A 327 -4.35 10.12 -13.65
C TYR A 327 -3.25 9.27 -13.00
N ASN A 328 -2.09 9.87 -12.82
CA ASN A 328 -0.97 9.28 -12.08
C ASN A 328 -0.77 10.02 -10.76
N VAL A 329 -0.21 9.35 -9.78
CA VAL A 329 0.09 9.91 -8.46
C VAL A 329 1.60 9.92 -8.23
N ILE A 330 2.13 11.10 -7.94
CA ILE A 330 3.53 11.30 -7.60
C ILE A 330 3.66 11.46 -6.09
N THR A 331 4.47 10.63 -5.48
CA THR A 331 4.82 10.72 -4.06
C THR A 331 5.78 11.88 -3.81
N LYS A 332 5.48 12.71 -2.82
CA LYS A 332 6.30 13.80 -2.31
C LYS A 332 6.82 13.50 -0.90
N ASN A 333 7.51 14.46 -0.32
CA ASN A 333 7.93 14.37 1.07
C ASN A 333 6.72 14.25 2.00
N ASN A 334 6.87 13.55 3.13
CA ASN A 334 5.82 13.29 4.11
C ASN A 334 4.58 12.57 3.52
N ASP A 335 4.78 11.78 2.45
CA ASP A 335 3.70 11.09 1.74
C ASP A 335 2.58 12.01 1.22
N ALA A 336 2.88 13.29 1.02
CA ALA A 336 2.02 14.17 0.24
C ALA A 336 2.04 13.73 -1.24
N VAL A 337 1.02 14.11 -1.99
CA VAL A 337 0.84 13.63 -3.35
C VAL A 337 0.58 14.77 -4.33
N ASP A 338 1.11 14.60 -5.54
CA ASP A 338 0.71 15.36 -6.71
C ASP A 338 -0.09 14.45 -7.64
N LEU A 339 -1.26 14.90 -8.08
CA LEU A 339 -2.04 14.27 -9.12
C LEU A 339 -1.57 14.81 -10.46
N VAL A 340 -1.13 13.94 -11.34
CA VAL A 340 -0.66 14.29 -12.67
C VAL A 340 -1.65 13.77 -13.70
N PHE A 341 -2.07 14.64 -14.61
CA PHE A 341 -3.01 14.33 -15.67
C PHE A 341 -2.27 14.21 -17.01
N GLY A 342 -2.91 13.61 -17.97
CA GLY A 342 -2.28 13.31 -19.25
C GLY A 342 -2.25 14.47 -20.25
N ASP A 343 -1.96 14.14 -21.50
CA ASP A 343 -1.67 15.09 -22.57
C ASP A 343 -2.87 15.39 -23.49
N GLY A 344 -4.02 14.77 -23.26
CA GLY A 344 -5.22 14.91 -24.09
C GLY A 344 -5.26 13.96 -25.32
N ASN A 345 -4.15 13.32 -25.69
CA ASN A 345 -4.12 12.39 -26.83
C ASN A 345 -4.59 10.99 -26.43
N PHE A 346 -3.97 10.42 -25.40
CA PHE A 346 -4.29 9.08 -24.88
C PHE A 346 -5.17 9.11 -23.64
N SER A 347 -5.24 10.25 -22.98
CA SER A 347 -6.07 10.50 -21.79
C SER A 347 -6.90 11.76 -22.00
N ASN A 348 -7.99 11.90 -21.26
CA ASN A 348 -8.76 13.13 -21.24
C ASN A 348 -8.00 14.21 -20.42
N LEU A 349 -8.18 15.47 -20.83
CA LEU A 349 -7.69 16.60 -20.05
C LEU A 349 -8.66 16.87 -18.87
N PRO A 350 -8.15 17.25 -17.70
CA PRO A 350 -9.00 17.63 -16.59
C PRO A 350 -9.68 18.98 -16.89
N LEU A 351 -11.00 19.04 -16.70
CA LEU A 351 -11.77 20.27 -16.80
C LEU A 351 -13.01 20.18 -15.91
N GLY A 352 -13.25 21.21 -15.12
CA GLY A 352 -14.37 21.28 -14.19
C GLY A 352 -13.99 21.03 -12.74
N THR A 353 -14.97 20.75 -11.90
CA THR A 353 -14.77 20.51 -10.46
C THR A 353 -14.52 19.03 -10.20
N PHE A 354 -13.52 18.76 -9.41
CA PHE A 354 -13.11 17.44 -8.99
C PHE A 354 -13.20 17.29 -7.48
N LYS A 355 -13.54 16.09 -7.02
CA LYS A 355 -13.49 15.68 -5.63
C LYS A 355 -12.55 14.50 -5.48
N LEU A 356 -11.52 14.68 -4.65
CA LEU A 356 -10.59 13.64 -4.29
C LEU A 356 -10.91 13.14 -2.89
N TYR A 357 -11.17 11.86 -2.75
CA TYR A 357 -11.18 11.17 -1.46
C TYR A 357 -9.81 10.54 -1.23
N TYR A 358 -9.30 10.68 -0.03
CA TYR A 358 -8.03 10.08 0.38
C TYR A 358 -8.07 9.71 1.86
N ARG A 359 -7.32 8.68 2.24
CA ARG A 359 -7.14 8.28 3.64
C ARG A 359 -5.73 8.58 4.09
N THR A 360 -5.60 9.08 5.30
CA THR A 360 -4.32 9.29 5.98
C THR A 360 -4.18 8.32 7.15
N SER A 361 -2.98 7.84 7.41
CA SER A 361 -2.70 6.89 8.50
C SER A 361 -1.44 7.27 9.27
N ASP A 362 -1.04 6.45 10.27
CA ASP A 362 0.05 6.78 11.21
C ASP A 362 1.45 6.65 10.62
N ASN A 363 1.58 6.16 9.38
CA ASN A 363 2.87 5.87 8.77
C ASN A 363 3.76 4.95 9.63
N ALA A 364 3.20 3.86 10.11
CA ALA A 364 3.89 2.93 11.00
C ALA A 364 3.64 1.47 10.61
N LYS A 365 4.64 0.63 10.86
CA LYS A 365 4.51 -0.82 10.77
C LYS A 365 4.23 -1.40 12.14
N TYR A 366 3.14 -2.15 12.28
CA TYR A 366 2.75 -2.81 13.52
C TYR A 366 1.88 -4.04 13.22
N ALA A 367 1.71 -4.89 14.22
CA ALA A 367 0.78 -6.01 14.19
C ALA A 367 -0.40 -5.71 15.12
N ILE A 368 -1.59 -6.13 14.73
CA ILE A 368 -2.79 -6.09 15.57
C ILE A 368 -3.14 -7.52 15.94
N GLN A 369 -3.17 -7.80 17.23
CA GLN A 369 -3.58 -9.11 17.74
C GLN A 369 -5.07 -9.12 18.09
N PRO A 370 -5.74 -10.29 18.12
CA PRO A 370 -7.14 -10.38 18.54
C PRO A 370 -7.43 -9.76 19.92
N ALA A 371 -6.45 -9.79 20.83
CA ALA A 371 -6.57 -9.18 22.16
C ALA A 371 -6.58 -7.65 22.13
N ASP A 372 -5.99 -7.02 21.11
CA ASP A 372 -5.89 -5.57 20.99
C ASP A 372 -7.24 -4.94 20.61
N ILE A 373 -8.07 -5.66 19.85
CA ILE A 373 -9.40 -5.20 19.44
C ILE A 373 -10.43 -6.22 19.89
N SER A 374 -10.99 -6.01 21.06
CA SER A 374 -12.03 -6.85 21.65
C SER A 374 -13.13 -5.99 22.26
N GLY A 375 -14.39 -6.33 22.01
CA GLY A 375 -15.53 -5.66 22.62
C GLY A 375 -15.76 -4.21 22.16
N VAL A 376 -15.42 -3.87 20.92
CA VAL A 376 -15.71 -2.54 20.34
C VAL A 376 -17.22 -2.44 20.11
N ASN A 377 -17.86 -1.47 20.74
CA ASN A 377 -19.29 -1.23 20.58
C ASN A 377 -19.54 -0.19 19.49
N LEU A 378 -20.35 -0.59 18.51
CA LEU A 378 -20.83 0.26 17.44
C LEU A 378 -22.32 0.48 17.61
N SER A 379 -22.77 1.72 17.68
CA SER A 379 -24.19 2.08 17.74
C SER A 379 -24.61 2.76 16.44
N VAL A 380 -25.61 2.16 15.79
CA VAL A 380 -26.15 2.61 14.50
C VAL A 380 -27.57 3.13 14.72
N PRO A 381 -27.82 4.44 14.69
CA PRO A 381 -29.19 4.96 14.73
C PRO A 381 -29.88 4.69 13.41
N TYR A 382 -31.15 4.31 13.46
CA TYR A 382 -31.99 4.14 12.28
C TYR A 382 -33.45 4.49 12.58
N THR A 383 -34.23 4.71 11.52
CA THR A 383 -35.68 4.93 11.62
C THR A 383 -36.40 3.67 11.20
N ASP A 384 -37.27 3.15 12.04
CA ASP A 384 -38.06 1.96 11.72
C ASP A 384 -39.19 2.25 10.70
N ALA A 385 -39.88 1.21 10.27
CA ALA A 385 -41.00 1.35 9.32
C ALA A 385 -42.17 2.22 9.83
N ASN A 386 -42.25 2.43 11.13
CA ASN A 386 -43.27 3.26 11.76
C ASN A 386 -42.83 4.72 11.94
N GLY A 387 -41.60 5.05 11.50
CA GLY A 387 -41.03 6.39 11.65
C GLY A 387 -40.41 6.66 13.02
N SER A 388 -40.28 5.66 13.89
CA SER A 388 -39.65 5.80 15.22
C SER A 388 -38.14 5.67 15.14
N GLN A 389 -37.42 6.49 15.90
CA GLN A 389 -35.96 6.39 16.00
C GLN A 389 -35.57 5.18 16.86
N GLN A 390 -34.76 4.34 16.29
CA GLN A 390 -34.24 3.12 16.89
C GLN A 390 -32.71 3.11 16.88
N SER A 391 -32.12 2.19 17.63
CA SER A 391 -30.67 2.02 17.67
C SER A 391 -30.32 0.54 17.56
N LEU A 392 -29.40 0.23 16.65
CA LEU A 392 -28.77 -1.08 16.51
C LEU A 392 -27.38 -1.00 17.18
N THR A 393 -27.17 -1.79 18.22
CA THR A 393 -25.86 -1.88 18.88
C THR A 393 -25.19 -3.20 18.53
N LEU A 394 -23.94 -3.11 18.10
CA LEU A 394 -23.12 -4.25 17.66
C LEU A 394 -21.84 -4.27 18.50
N THR A 395 -21.48 -5.45 19.01
CA THR A 395 -20.20 -5.65 19.68
C THR A 395 -19.26 -6.38 18.72
N LEU A 396 -18.12 -5.79 18.48
CA LEU A 396 -17.17 -6.24 17.46
C LEU A 396 -15.87 -6.71 18.10
N SER A 397 -15.24 -7.73 17.53
CA SER A 397 -13.91 -8.17 17.92
C SER A 397 -13.11 -8.69 16.73
N LEU A 398 -11.79 -8.57 16.84
CA LEU A 398 -10.86 -9.15 15.89
C LEU A 398 -10.67 -10.64 16.22
N LYS A 399 -10.78 -11.52 15.22
CA LYS A 399 -10.57 -12.96 15.39
C LYS A 399 -9.27 -13.47 14.78
N SER A 400 -8.67 -12.72 13.86
CA SER A 400 -7.42 -13.08 13.19
C SER A 400 -6.44 -11.92 13.25
N SER A 401 -5.17 -12.20 13.51
CA SER A 401 -4.13 -11.17 13.57
C SER A 401 -3.94 -10.47 12.22
N VAL A 402 -3.66 -9.18 12.26
CA VAL A 402 -3.45 -8.32 11.10
C VAL A 402 -2.00 -7.84 11.08
N TYR A 403 -1.29 -8.04 9.95
CA TYR A 403 0.13 -7.73 9.77
C TYR A 403 0.44 -6.90 8.53
N ASN A 404 -0.59 -6.42 7.82
CA ASN A 404 -0.46 -5.80 6.50
C ASN A 404 -0.19 -4.28 6.53
N SER A 405 0.05 -3.69 7.70
CA SER A 405 0.48 -2.30 7.77
C SER A 405 1.94 -2.15 7.38
N SER A 406 2.27 -1.09 6.66
CA SER A 406 3.64 -0.72 6.35
C SER A 406 3.87 0.77 6.45
N ALA A 407 5.06 1.14 6.93
CA ALA A 407 5.52 2.52 6.88
C ALA A 407 5.96 2.91 5.47
N THR A 408 6.09 4.19 5.23
CA THR A 408 6.68 4.75 4.02
C THR A 408 8.05 4.16 3.75
N GLU A 409 8.34 3.90 2.51
CA GLU A 409 9.64 3.38 2.07
C GLU A 409 10.77 4.34 2.44
N THR A 410 11.85 3.83 3.04
CA THR A 410 13.02 4.63 3.45
C THR A 410 13.87 5.03 2.25
N ASN A 411 14.72 6.06 2.42
CA ASN A 411 15.63 6.48 1.36
C ASN A 411 16.58 5.35 0.92
N GLU A 412 17.07 4.55 1.87
CA GLU A 412 17.96 3.42 1.62
C GLU A 412 17.25 2.34 0.79
N SER A 413 16.02 1.98 1.16
CA SER A 413 15.20 1.04 0.41
C SER A 413 14.92 1.52 -1.01
N ILE A 414 14.62 2.82 -1.18
CA ILE A 414 14.39 3.40 -2.51
C ILE A 414 15.65 3.32 -3.37
N LYS A 415 16.83 3.68 -2.82
CA LYS A 415 18.10 3.62 -3.54
C LYS A 415 18.40 2.21 -4.04
N GLU A 416 18.21 1.21 -3.17
CA GLU A 416 18.42 -0.19 -3.51
C GLU A 416 17.45 -0.68 -4.58
N LYS A 417 16.15 -0.53 -4.33
CA LYS A 417 15.11 -1.05 -5.23
C LYS A 417 15.05 -0.31 -6.57
N ALA A 418 15.24 1.01 -6.57
CA ALA A 418 15.18 1.80 -7.79
C ALA A 418 16.24 1.35 -8.81
N ALA A 419 17.47 1.07 -8.35
CA ALA A 419 18.53 0.53 -9.19
C ALA A 419 18.15 -0.85 -9.77
N GLN A 420 17.62 -1.73 -8.93
CA GLN A 420 17.20 -3.07 -9.32
C GLN A 420 16.06 -3.06 -10.35
N VAL A 421 15.02 -2.24 -10.11
CA VAL A 421 13.88 -2.08 -11.03
C VAL A 421 14.32 -1.50 -12.37
N TYR A 422 15.27 -0.58 -12.36
CA TYR A 422 15.84 -0.03 -13.59
C TYR A 422 16.52 -1.12 -14.43
N TYR A 423 17.30 -2.02 -13.82
CA TYR A 423 17.93 -3.14 -14.52
C TYR A 423 16.89 -4.13 -15.06
N ALA A 424 15.85 -4.43 -14.31
CA ALA A 424 14.78 -5.33 -14.73
C ALA A 424 13.90 -4.73 -15.86
N GLN A 425 13.86 -3.40 -16.03
CA GLN A 425 13.05 -2.70 -17.04
C GLN A 425 11.57 -3.14 -17.07
N ASN A 426 10.98 -3.43 -15.92
CA ASN A 426 9.64 -4.00 -15.75
C ASN A 426 9.41 -5.32 -16.52
N ARG A 427 10.45 -6.10 -16.71
CA ARG A 427 10.39 -7.42 -17.36
C ARG A 427 10.83 -8.49 -16.37
N MET A 428 10.22 -9.66 -16.46
CA MET A 428 10.58 -10.85 -15.68
C MET A 428 11.18 -11.90 -16.63
N ILE A 429 12.48 -11.78 -16.93
CA ILE A 429 13.18 -12.66 -17.87
C ILE A 429 14.20 -13.50 -17.12
N THR A 430 14.98 -12.88 -16.23
CA THR A 430 16.01 -13.56 -15.44
C THR A 430 15.48 -13.97 -14.06
N ALA A 431 16.18 -14.89 -13.40
CA ALA A 431 15.82 -15.28 -12.02
C ALA A 431 15.87 -14.10 -11.06
N GLU A 432 16.75 -13.14 -11.28
CA GLU A 432 16.86 -11.92 -10.50
C GLU A 432 15.65 -11.02 -10.71
N ASP A 433 15.15 -10.88 -11.93
CA ASP A 433 13.94 -10.11 -12.21
C ASP A 433 12.72 -10.67 -11.45
N TYR A 434 12.59 -12.01 -11.38
CA TYR A 434 11.52 -12.67 -10.61
C TYR A 434 11.65 -12.48 -9.09
N GLN A 435 12.82 -12.11 -8.60
CA GLN A 435 13.00 -11.77 -7.18
C GLN A 435 12.70 -10.29 -6.92
N VAL A 436 13.06 -9.41 -7.82
CA VAL A 436 13.00 -7.95 -7.64
C VAL A 436 11.64 -7.37 -7.97
N VAL A 437 11.07 -7.72 -9.13
CA VAL A 437 9.83 -7.11 -9.62
C VAL A 437 8.65 -7.29 -8.67
N PRO A 438 8.40 -8.48 -8.08
CA PRO A 438 7.31 -8.63 -7.10
C PRO A 438 7.51 -7.77 -5.84
N LEU A 439 8.74 -7.67 -5.32
CA LEU A 439 9.06 -6.85 -4.15
C LEU A 439 8.85 -5.35 -4.41
N SER A 440 9.07 -4.92 -5.65
CA SER A 440 8.82 -3.53 -6.05
C SER A 440 7.33 -3.26 -6.33
N ALA A 441 6.57 -4.29 -6.74
CA ALA A 441 5.16 -4.17 -7.07
C ALA A 441 4.26 -4.08 -5.83
N SER A 442 4.58 -4.83 -4.75
CA SER A 442 3.79 -4.83 -3.51
C SER A 442 4.66 -4.74 -2.26
N GLN A 443 4.22 -3.94 -1.28
CA GLN A 443 4.85 -3.88 0.04
C GLN A 443 4.46 -5.04 0.96
N GLU A 444 3.42 -5.78 0.63
CA GLU A 444 2.97 -6.95 1.38
C GLU A 444 3.92 -8.13 1.20
N ILE A 445 4.67 -8.15 0.09
CA ILE A 445 5.64 -9.19 -0.19
C ILE A 445 6.94 -8.88 0.57
N ILE A 446 7.24 -9.70 1.56
CA ILE A 446 8.45 -9.53 2.41
C ILE A 446 9.68 -10.09 1.71
N LYS A 447 9.54 -11.23 1.03
CA LYS A 447 10.67 -11.92 0.37
C LYS A 447 10.17 -12.77 -0.80
N THR A 448 10.92 -12.72 -1.89
CA THR A 448 10.73 -13.59 -3.06
C THR A 448 12.00 -14.37 -3.37
N ARG A 449 11.85 -15.56 -3.91
CA ARG A 449 12.96 -16.35 -4.42
C ARG A 449 12.52 -17.02 -5.72
N ALA A 450 13.24 -16.76 -6.78
CA ALA A 450 13.05 -17.49 -8.03
C ALA A 450 13.65 -18.89 -7.89
N ILE A 451 12.84 -19.89 -8.18
CA ILE A 451 13.27 -21.30 -8.18
C ILE A 451 12.97 -21.85 -9.57
N ASN A 452 13.98 -22.38 -10.23
CA ASN A 452 13.75 -23.06 -11.49
C ASN A 452 13.14 -24.44 -11.25
N ARG A 453 12.64 -25.05 -12.29
CA ARG A 453 11.95 -26.33 -12.21
C ARG A 453 12.83 -27.45 -11.66
N SER A 454 14.13 -27.42 -11.95
CA SER A 454 15.10 -28.38 -11.46
C SER A 454 15.39 -28.18 -9.97
N ALA A 455 15.51 -26.93 -9.51
CA ALA A 455 15.77 -26.61 -8.11
C ALA A 455 14.54 -26.80 -7.19
N SER A 456 13.33 -26.80 -7.74
CA SER A 456 12.11 -27.06 -6.97
C SER A 456 11.86 -28.53 -6.68
N GLY A 457 12.70 -29.41 -7.21
CA GLY A 457 12.50 -30.86 -7.09
C GLY A 457 11.38 -31.42 -7.98
N ILE A 458 10.80 -30.61 -8.83
CA ILE A 458 9.79 -31.07 -9.80
C ILE A 458 10.52 -31.64 -11.00
N SER A 459 10.17 -32.85 -11.38
CA SER A 459 10.62 -33.49 -12.62
C SER A 459 10.39 -32.58 -13.82
N ARG A 460 11.27 -32.56 -14.80
CA ARG A 460 11.18 -31.74 -16.02
C ARG A 460 9.85 -31.82 -16.74
N ALA A 461 9.08 -32.87 -16.48
CA ALA A 461 7.80 -33.08 -17.09
C ALA A 461 6.66 -33.19 -16.07
N LYS A 462 6.89 -33.74 -14.88
CA LYS A 462 5.82 -34.08 -13.93
C LYS A 462 6.36 -34.12 -12.51
N GLU A 463 5.52 -33.76 -11.57
CA GLU A 463 5.73 -33.97 -10.15
C GLU A 463 5.48 -35.46 -9.83
N ILE A 464 6.39 -36.09 -9.12
CA ILE A 464 6.23 -37.46 -8.66
C ILE A 464 5.67 -37.40 -7.24
N LEU A 465 4.44 -37.81 -7.08
CA LEU A 465 3.78 -37.95 -5.79
C LEU A 465 3.91 -39.42 -5.33
N ASP A 466 4.11 -39.65 -4.05
CA ASP A 466 3.99 -40.96 -3.42
C ASP A 466 2.73 -41.06 -2.57
N PRO A 467 1.55 -41.21 -3.19
CA PRO A 467 0.26 -41.24 -2.48
C PRO A 467 0.09 -42.47 -1.61
N THR A 468 0.90 -43.50 -1.80
CA THR A 468 0.83 -44.75 -1.02
C THR A 468 1.75 -44.77 0.18
N GLY A 469 2.71 -43.82 0.29
CA GLY A 469 3.75 -43.83 1.30
C GLY A 469 4.76 -44.99 1.17
N ALA A 470 4.68 -45.74 0.09
CA ALA A 470 5.56 -46.91 -0.13
C ALA A 470 7.00 -46.55 -0.35
N TYR A 471 7.25 -45.37 -0.86
CA TYR A 471 8.57 -44.86 -1.20
C TYR A 471 9.05 -43.72 -0.28
N SER A 472 8.34 -43.44 0.80
CA SER A 472 8.65 -42.37 1.74
C SER A 472 10.05 -42.42 2.36
N ASN A 473 10.70 -43.57 2.34
CA ASN A 473 12.05 -43.78 2.83
C ASN A 473 13.12 -43.59 1.73
N VAL A 474 12.70 -43.33 0.49
CA VAL A 474 13.61 -43.15 -0.64
C VAL A 474 13.78 -41.65 -0.87
N SER A 475 15.02 -41.19 -0.81
CA SER A 475 15.37 -39.83 -1.21
C SER A 475 15.30 -39.72 -2.73
N VAL A 476 14.16 -39.25 -3.23
CA VAL A 476 13.93 -39.04 -4.67
C VAL A 476 14.70 -37.82 -5.17
N PHE A 477 15.03 -36.91 -4.24
CA PHE A 477 15.75 -35.70 -4.53
C PHE A 477 17.14 -35.75 -3.94
N ALA A 478 18.12 -35.25 -4.69
CA ALA A 478 19.45 -34.98 -4.15
C ALA A 478 19.39 -33.77 -3.17
N ASP A 479 20.41 -33.58 -2.34
CA ASP A 479 20.47 -32.53 -1.32
C ASP A 479 20.32 -31.12 -1.88
N ASP A 480 20.59 -30.93 -3.17
CA ASP A 480 20.39 -29.67 -3.90
C ASP A 480 18.98 -29.52 -4.51
N GLY A 481 18.08 -30.48 -4.27
CA GLY A 481 16.72 -30.47 -4.79
C GLY A 481 16.56 -30.86 -6.26
N ILE A 482 17.57 -31.44 -6.85
CA ILE A 482 17.55 -31.95 -8.25
C ILE A 482 17.11 -33.41 -8.26
N LEU A 483 16.14 -33.77 -9.10
CA LEU A 483 15.56 -35.10 -9.17
C LEU A 483 16.52 -36.16 -9.68
N TYR A 484 17.48 -35.81 -10.54
CA TYR A 484 18.47 -36.72 -11.10
C TYR A 484 19.87 -36.15 -10.94
N ARG A 485 20.71 -36.87 -10.22
CA ARG A 485 22.14 -36.71 -10.32
C ARG A 485 22.69 -37.84 -11.21
N GLU A 486 23.64 -37.52 -12.09
CA GLU A 486 24.33 -38.52 -12.92
C GLU A 486 25.08 -39.58 -12.08
N GLU A 487 25.36 -39.23 -10.82
CA GLU A 487 26.05 -40.10 -9.86
C GLU A 487 25.12 -41.03 -9.07
N SER A 488 23.78 -40.88 -9.20
CA SER A 488 22.83 -41.75 -8.52
C SER A 488 22.72 -43.09 -9.27
N THR A 489 23.26 -44.11 -8.68
CA THR A 489 23.19 -45.49 -9.20
C THR A 489 21.95 -46.24 -8.71
N GLU A 490 21.06 -45.60 -7.97
CA GLU A 490 19.86 -46.27 -7.46
C GLU A 490 18.81 -46.39 -8.56
N GLN A 491 18.38 -47.63 -8.80
CA GLN A 491 17.28 -47.92 -9.71
C GLN A 491 15.99 -47.95 -8.94
N PHE A 492 15.07 -47.05 -9.28
CA PHE A 492 13.73 -47.06 -8.75
C PHE A 492 12.83 -47.95 -9.59
N THR A 493 12.23 -48.94 -8.99
CA THR A 493 11.25 -49.80 -9.64
C THR A 493 9.88 -49.51 -9.08
N PHE A 494 8.99 -48.90 -9.89
CA PHE A 494 7.63 -48.69 -9.56
C PHE A 494 6.78 -49.83 -10.05
N THR A 495 6.06 -50.47 -9.15
CA THR A 495 5.13 -51.58 -9.49
C THR A 495 3.72 -51.05 -9.35
N PHE A 496 3.02 -50.96 -10.48
CA PHE A 496 1.64 -50.53 -10.53
C PHE A 496 0.72 -51.72 -10.85
N ASN A 497 -0.40 -51.81 -10.14
CA ASN A 497 -1.37 -52.92 -10.34
C ASN A 497 -2.30 -52.63 -11.54
N ASN A 498 -2.48 -51.37 -11.88
CA ASN A 498 -3.33 -51.00 -13.01
C ASN A 498 -2.99 -49.61 -13.57
N LYS A 499 -3.59 -49.24 -14.71
CA LYS A 499 -3.36 -47.98 -15.40
C LYS A 499 -3.78 -46.72 -14.61
N ASN A 500 -4.76 -46.84 -13.72
CA ASN A 500 -5.27 -45.72 -12.95
C ASN A 500 -4.27 -45.31 -11.86
N GLU A 501 -3.56 -46.29 -11.28
CA GLU A 501 -2.48 -46.01 -10.32
C GLU A 501 -1.34 -45.22 -10.98
N ILE A 502 -0.98 -45.62 -12.21
CA ILE A 502 0.02 -44.88 -12.99
C ILE A 502 -0.42 -43.43 -13.19
N SER A 503 -1.68 -43.22 -13.56
CA SER A 503 -2.23 -41.88 -13.78
C SER A 503 -2.24 -41.05 -12.50
N SER A 504 -2.54 -41.64 -11.34
CA SER A 504 -2.60 -40.93 -10.05
C SER A 504 -1.20 -40.52 -9.52
N VAL A 505 -0.15 -41.26 -9.90
CA VAL A 505 1.23 -40.98 -9.49
C VAL A 505 1.90 -39.99 -10.42
N ILE A 506 1.50 -39.93 -11.70
CA ILE A 506 2.14 -39.11 -12.72
C ILE A 506 1.44 -37.76 -12.95
N ASN A 507 0.21 -37.56 -12.47
CA ASN A 507 -0.51 -36.30 -12.51
C ASN A 507 -0.19 -35.42 -11.31
#